data_e218f43c76544caae17d3e8c91c116aa
#
_entry.id   e218f43c76544caae17d3e8c91c116aa
#
_cell.length_a   1.000
_cell.length_b   1.000
_cell.length_c   1.000
_cell.angle_alpha   90.00
_cell.angle_beta   90.00
_cell.angle_gamma   90.00
#
_symmetry.space_group_name_H-M   'P 1'
#
loop_
_entity.id
_entity.type
_entity.pdbx_description
1 polymer ?
#
loop_
_entity_poly.entity_id
_entity_poly.type
_entity_poly.pdbx_seq_one_letter_code
_entity_poly.pdbx_strand_id
1 'polypeptide(L)'
;NYNIGVDFEPQKSVSHSLLSDAPEDQLERSVMNFSPTVNFRYKFSKRTRLQIVYRGKGKQPNIRDLQPVTDRTNPLNIRVGNPSLKPSYMNTFTLNFNSYNTKYQRNMVATALFENTINNVTNQVTYDSETGVRTTSPVNMNGNWRAMGSFSLNTPFKNRNWIFRTYSYLQYRNQNGYTTLNKEEPVKTSVQHLTGRERLRITYRTRQMELTGLVGLTYNNSYNDVREKRTETFDYQAGTELQLYLPWGMELYNDLTYFLRTGYGYEGYAKANFMWNCQLSKAFLKRKQLLIRFKIYDILHQDISMIRTITATAIRDTDYNALGSYFMVHAILRLNMMGK
;
A
#
# COMPACT_ATOMS: atom_id res chain seq x y z
N ASN A 1 24.38 -18.18 7.20
CA ASN A 1 23.90 -17.94 8.56
C ASN A 1 22.41 -18.26 8.63
N TYR A 2 22.01 -18.90 9.69
CA TYR A 2 20.60 -19.16 9.99
C TYR A 2 20.31 -18.74 11.44
N ASN A 3 19.07 -18.39 11.69
CA ASN A 3 18.52 -18.11 13.01
C ASN A 3 17.12 -18.72 13.08
N ILE A 4 16.85 -19.46 14.13
CA ILE A 4 15.54 -20.06 14.43
C ILE A 4 15.17 -19.60 15.81
N GLY A 5 13.98 -19.07 15.95
CA GLY A 5 13.43 -18.57 17.21
C GLY A 5 11.94 -18.88 17.32
N VAL A 6 11.47 -18.89 18.55
CA VAL A 6 10.05 -19.04 18.87
C VAL A 6 9.74 -18.09 20.01
N ASP A 7 8.77 -17.22 19.81
CA ASP A 7 8.27 -16.33 20.83
C ASP A 7 6.91 -16.85 21.35
N PHE A 8 6.76 -16.85 22.66
CA PHE A 8 5.50 -17.17 23.35
C PHE A 8 5.01 -15.92 24.03
N GLU A 9 3.85 -15.41 23.59
CA GLU A 9 3.24 -14.20 24.13
C GLU A 9 1.90 -14.52 24.80
N PRO A 10 1.86 -14.60 26.14
CA PRO A 10 0.60 -14.70 26.85
C PRO A 10 -0.15 -13.36 26.72
N GLN A 11 -1.40 -13.40 26.29
CA GLN A 11 -2.25 -12.24 26.16
C GLN A 11 -3.55 -12.46 26.93
N LYS A 12 -3.87 -11.53 27.83
CA LYS A 12 -5.14 -11.45 28.52
C LYS A 12 -5.90 -10.21 28.03
N SER A 13 -7.13 -10.42 27.58
CA SER A 13 -8.03 -9.33 27.18
C SER A 13 -9.24 -9.33 28.09
N VAL A 14 -9.55 -8.19 28.68
CA VAL A 14 -10.70 -8.02 29.58
C VAL A 14 -11.52 -6.84 29.09
N SER A 15 -12.82 -7.02 29.03
CA SER A 15 -13.79 -5.96 28.74
C SER A 15 -14.88 -5.96 29.79
N HIS A 16 -15.18 -4.81 30.35
CA HIS A 16 -16.27 -4.58 31.29
C HIS A 16 -17.26 -3.59 30.69
N SER A 17 -18.56 -3.85 30.86
CA SER A 17 -19.59 -2.86 30.58
C SER A 17 -19.56 -1.78 31.67
N LEU A 18 -19.65 -0.51 31.27
CA LEU A 18 -19.81 0.59 32.22
C LEU A 18 -21.26 0.83 32.62
N LEU A 19 -22.21 0.14 31.98
CA LEU A 19 -23.64 0.32 32.17
C LEU A 19 -24.28 -0.85 32.92
N SER A 20 -23.57 -1.95 33.12
CA SER A 20 -24.07 -3.15 33.77
C SER A 20 -22.93 -3.89 34.47
N ASP A 21 -23.15 -4.30 35.72
CA ASP A 21 -22.26 -5.16 36.49
C ASP A 21 -22.60 -6.66 36.30
N ALA A 22 -23.49 -6.99 35.37
CA ALA A 22 -23.87 -8.37 35.14
C ALA A 22 -22.66 -9.19 34.64
N PRO A 23 -22.43 -10.42 35.14
CA PRO A 23 -21.30 -11.26 34.72
C PRO A 23 -21.29 -11.57 33.22
N GLU A 24 -22.44 -11.60 32.59
CA GLU A 24 -22.63 -11.81 31.15
C GLU A 24 -22.14 -10.66 30.28
N ASP A 25 -21.98 -9.46 30.85
CA ASP A 25 -21.45 -8.27 30.18
C ASP A 25 -19.93 -8.14 30.35
N GLN A 26 -19.31 -9.08 31.05
CA GLN A 26 -17.87 -9.16 31.23
C GLN A 26 -17.29 -10.20 30.29
N LEU A 27 -16.35 -9.78 29.45
CA LEU A 27 -15.63 -10.68 28.57
C LEU A 27 -14.17 -10.76 29.00
N GLU A 28 -13.76 -11.93 29.48
CA GLU A 28 -12.36 -12.22 29.77
C GLU A 28 -11.86 -13.34 28.84
N ARG A 29 -10.71 -13.11 28.22
CA ARG A 29 -10.07 -14.10 27.36
C ARG A 29 -8.58 -14.12 27.57
N SER A 30 -8.05 -15.29 27.91
CA SER A 30 -6.61 -15.54 27.99
C SER A 30 -6.16 -16.46 26.87
N VAL A 31 -5.11 -16.10 26.15
CA VAL A 31 -4.58 -16.89 25.03
C VAL A 31 -3.07 -16.84 25.05
N MET A 32 -2.44 -17.96 24.69
CA MET A 32 -1.01 -18.05 24.42
C MET A 32 -0.77 -17.91 22.92
N ASN A 33 -0.14 -16.85 22.49
CA ASN A 33 0.29 -16.67 21.11
C ASN A 33 1.64 -17.36 20.90
N PHE A 34 1.78 -18.01 19.75
CA PHE A 34 2.97 -18.74 19.34
C PHE A 34 3.48 -18.11 18.02
N SER A 35 4.72 -17.64 18.01
CA SER A 35 5.31 -16.88 16.91
C SER A 35 6.68 -17.45 16.50
N PRO A 36 6.72 -18.52 15.70
CA PRO A 36 7.99 -19.07 15.19
C PRO A 36 8.58 -18.15 14.12
N THR A 37 9.90 -18.03 14.13
CA THR A 37 10.67 -17.29 13.14
C THR A 37 11.84 -18.13 12.66
N VAL A 38 12.00 -18.24 11.35
CA VAL A 38 13.16 -18.85 10.70
C VAL A 38 13.75 -17.82 9.75
N ASN A 39 15.03 -17.53 9.90
CA ASN A 39 15.76 -16.60 9.04
C ASN A 39 17.01 -17.29 8.52
N PHE A 40 17.04 -17.50 7.21
CA PHE A 40 18.18 -18.04 6.50
C PHE A 40 18.81 -16.94 5.64
N ARG A 41 20.11 -16.72 5.79
CA ARG A 41 20.85 -15.73 5.01
C ARG A 41 22.08 -16.38 4.35
N TYR A 42 22.11 -16.29 3.03
CA TYR A 42 23.24 -16.72 2.22
C TYR A 42 23.92 -15.52 1.56
N LYS A 43 25.23 -15.42 1.69
CA LYS A 43 26.05 -14.37 1.09
C LYS A 43 26.86 -14.99 -0.06
N PHE A 44 26.49 -14.70 -1.30
CA PHE A 44 27.25 -15.09 -2.49
C PHE A 44 28.58 -14.31 -2.57
N SER A 45 28.55 -13.05 -2.12
CA SER A 45 29.71 -12.17 -2.06
C SER A 45 29.50 -11.11 -0.96
N LYS A 46 30.49 -10.21 -0.77
CA LYS A 46 30.35 -9.07 0.17
C LYS A 46 29.14 -8.17 -0.15
N ARG A 47 28.64 -8.20 -1.41
CA ARG A 47 27.61 -7.29 -1.91
C ARG A 47 26.41 -7.99 -2.54
N THR A 48 26.40 -9.32 -2.55
CA THR A 48 25.29 -10.13 -3.08
C THR A 48 24.83 -11.09 -2.00
N ARG A 49 23.56 -10.99 -1.64
CA ARG A 49 22.95 -11.79 -0.57
C ARG A 49 21.53 -12.22 -0.93
N LEU A 50 21.18 -13.39 -0.47
CA LEU A 50 19.83 -13.94 -0.44
C LEU A 50 19.42 -14.07 1.03
N GLN A 51 18.22 -13.66 1.35
CA GLN A 51 17.62 -13.88 2.65
C GLN A 51 16.23 -14.48 2.49
N ILE A 52 15.97 -15.55 3.22
CA ILE A 52 14.67 -16.21 3.29
C ILE A 52 14.21 -16.13 4.73
N VAL A 53 13.01 -15.60 4.94
CA VAL A 53 12.42 -15.43 6.26
C VAL A 53 11.04 -16.07 6.29
N TYR A 54 10.81 -16.93 7.25
CA TYR A 54 9.49 -17.39 7.64
C TYR A 54 9.12 -16.79 8.99
N ARG A 55 7.88 -16.31 9.12
CA ARG A 55 7.29 -15.87 10.37
C ARG A 55 5.86 -16.39 10.48
N GLY A 56 5.58 -17.09 11.59
CA GLY A 56 4.22 -17.37 12.03
C GLY A 56 3.82 -16.36 13.09
N LYS A 57 2.59 -15.86 13.05
CA LYS A 57 2.06 -14.94 14.06
C LYS A 57 0.59 -15.18 14.34
N GLY A 58 0.28 -15.46 15.61
CA GLY A 58 -1.08 -15.44 16.12
C GLY A 58 -1.61 -13.99 16.27
N LYS A 59 -2.87 -13.78 15.97
CA LYS A 59 -3.58 -12.51 16.20
C LYS A 59 -4.93 -12.80 16.81
N GLN A 60 -5.16 -12.19 17.98
CA GLN A 60 -6.46 -12.27 18.63
C GLN A 60 -7.51 -11.43 17.88
N PRO A 61 -8.80 -11.84 17.86
CA PRO A 61 -9.87 -10.98 17.44
C PRO A 61 -9.90 -9.71 18.30
N ASN A 62 -10.34 -8.61 17.72
CA ASN A 62 -10.54 -7.39 18.50
C ASN A 62 -11.62 -7.64 19.55
N ILE A 63 -11.46 -7.12 20.78
CA ILE A 63 -12.42 -7.30 21.86
C ILE A 63 -13.82 -6.79 21.48
N ARG A 64 -13.90 -5.72 20.71
CA ARG A 64 -15.16 -5.20 20.16
C ARG A 64 -15.85 -6.18 19.23
N ASP A 65 -15.09 -7.03 18.52
CA ASP A 65 -15.65 -8.06 17.63
C ASP A 65 -16.17 -9.27 18.40
N LEU A 66 -15.69 -9.46 19.64
CA LEU A 66 -16.08 -10.55 20.53
C LEU A 66 -17.29 -10.20 21.41
N GLN A 67 -17.56 -8.92 21.66
CA GLN A 67 -18.67 -8.50 22.50
C GLN A 67 -20.01 -8.80 21.84
N PRO A 68 -20.95 -9.52 22.49
CA PRO A 68 -22.27 -9.83 21.93
C PRO A 68 -23.21 -8.61 21.96
N VAL A 69 -22.68 -7.44 21.68
CA VAL A 69 -23.40 -6.17 21.70
C VAL A 69 -23.79 -5.77 20.28
N THR A 70 -25.05 -5.36 20.12
CA THR A 70 -25.55 -4.82 18.85
C THR A 70 -25.37 -3.31 18.83
N ASP A 71 -24.46 -2.84 18.00
CA ASP A 71 -24.25 -1.40 17.76
C ASP A 71 -25.27 -0.92 16.69
N ARG A 72 -26.22 -0.08 17.12
CA ARG A 72 -27.26 0.56 16.31
C ARG A 72 -27.09 2.06 16.18
N THR A 73 -25.92 2.58 16.45
CA THR A 73 -25.61 4.02 16.32
C THR A 73 -25.94 4.54 14.92
N ASN A 74 -25.76 3.68 13.90
CA ASN A 74 -26.30 3.91 12.57
C ASN A 74 -27.40 2.88 12.28
N PRO A 75 -28.69 3.25 12.27
CA PRO A 75 -29.81 2.31 12.12
C PRO A 75 -29.81 1.57 10.77
N LEU A 76 -29.15 2.13 9.73
CA LEU A 76 -29.00 1.48 8.42
C LEU A 76 -27.77 0.60 8.32
N ASN A 77 -26.87 0.62 9.33
CA ASN A 77 -25.65 -0.17 9.33
C ASN A 77 -25.38 -0.73 10.74
N ILE A 78 -26.08 -1.78 11.07
CA ILE A 78 -26.01 -2.45 12.36
C ILE A 78 -24.76 -3.34 12.42
N ARG A 79 -24.07 -3.33 13.55
CA ARG A 79 -22.96 -4.23 13.83
C ARG A 79 -23.27 -5.12 15.00
N VAL A 80 -23.05 -6.44 14.84
CA VAL A 80 -23.24 -7.44 15.88
C VAL A 80 -21.92 -8.17 16.11
N GLY A 81 -21.42 -8.20 17.33
CA GLY A 81 -20.20 -8.94 17.66
C GLY A 81 -20.44 -10.45 17.73
N ASN A 82 -19.34 -11.22 17.75
CA ASN A 82 -19.37 -12.69 17.74
C ASN A 82 -18.37 -13.24 18.78
N PRO A 83 -18.84 -13.70 19.94
CA PRO A 83 -17.98 -14.27 20.99
C PRO A 83 -17.27 -15.56 20.59
N SER A 84 -17.77 -16.28 19.59
CA SER A 84 -17.22 -17.58 19.14
C SER A 84 -16.01 -17.44 18.21
N LEU A 85 -15.52 -16.22 17.96
CA LEU A 85 -14.38 -15.99 17.10
C LEU A 85 -13.11 -16.67 17.63
N LYS A 86 -12.44 -17.39 16.75
CA LYS A 86 -11.13 -18.01 17.01
C LYS A 86 -10.00 -17.05 16.64
N PRO A 87 -8.84 -17.14 17.32
CA PRO A 87 -7.64 -16.43 16.90
C PRO A 87 -7.26 -16.77 15.45
N SER A 88 -6.82 -15.78 14.73
CA SER A 88 -6.23 -15.98 13.41
C SER A 88 -4.74 -16.27 13.52
N TYR A 89 -4.21 -17.02 12.55
CA TYR A 89 -2.80 -17.33 12.46
C TYR A 89 -2.26 -17.00 11.07
N MET A 90 -1.30 -16.09 11.00
CA MET A 90 -0.71 -15.62 9.76
C MET A 90 0.67 -16.24 9.56
N ASN A 91 0.85 -16.92 8.44
CA ASN A 91 2.12 -17.43 7.96
C ASN A 91 2.66 -16.50 6.89
N THR A 92 3.88 -16.00 7.06
CA THR A 92 4.53 -15.11 6.11
C THR A 92 5.87 -15.69 5.68
N PHE A 93 6.05 -15.91 4.38
CA PHE A 93 7.30 -16.32 3.76
C PHE A 93 7.81 -15.14 2.93
N THR A 94 9.05 -14.72 3.18
CA THR A 94 9.67 -13.61 2.46
C THR A 94 11.02 -14.04 1.92
N LEU A 95 11.25 -13.79 0.64
CA LEU A 95 12.53 -13.95 -0.03
C LEU A 95 13.02 -12.57 -0.46
N ASN A 96 14.25 -12.21 -0.07
CA ASN A 96 14.89 -10.97 -0.46
C ASN A 96 16.24 -11.28 -1.11
N PHE A 97 16.40 -10.85 -2.34
CA PHE A 97 17.66 -10.91 -3.05
C PHE A 97 18.17 -9.48 -3.29
N ASN A 98 19.41 -9.22 -2.90
CA ASN A 98 20.06 -7.94 -3.11
C ASN A 98 21.43 -8.17 -3.74
N SER A 99 21.74 -7.48 -4.82
CA SER A 99 23.03 -7.57 -5.49
C SER A 99 23.51 -6.20 -5.93
N TYR A 100 24.74 -5.88 -5.60
CA TYR A 100 25.40 -4.69 -6.08
C TYR A 100 26.73 -5.04 -6.75
N ASN A 101 26.82 -4.72 -8.05
CA ASN A 101 28.02 -4.91 -8.84
C ASN A 101 28.76 -3.57 -8.98
N THR A 102 29.94 -3.47 -8.36
CA THR A 102 30.74 -2.23 -8.37
C THR A 102 31.36 -1.90 -9.72
N LYS A 103 31.76 -2.91 -10.50
CA LYS A 103 32.36 -2.69 -11.82
C LYS A 103 31.38 -1.99 -12.77
N TYR A 104 30.11 -2.42 -12.73
CA TYR A 104 29.05 -1.89 -13.57
C TYR A 104 28.15 -0.90 -12.83
N GLN A 105 28.38 -0.63 -11.54
CA GLN A 105 27.54 0.21 -10.67
C GLN A 105 26.06 -0.18 -10.73
N ARG A 106 25.80 -1.50 -10.91
CA ARG A 106 24.47 -2.07 -11.07
C ARG A 106 23.94 -2.50 -9.71
N ASN A 107 22.75 -2.04 -9.37
CA ASN A 107 22.01 -2.49 -8.21
C ASN A 107 20.77 -3.29 -8.65
N MET A 108 20.56 -4.48 -8.07
CA MET A 108 19.42 -5.33 -8.30
C MET A 108 18.81 -5.70 -6.94
N VAL A 109 17.52 -5.55 -6.83
CA VAL A 109 16.73 -5.97 -5.66
C VAL A 109 15.54 -6.77 -6.17
N ALA A 110 15.35 -7.97 -5.64
CA ALA A 110 14.16 -8.77 -5.87
C ALA A 110 13.57 -9.21 -4.53
N THR A 111 12.26 -9.09 -4.40
CA THR A 111 11.52 -9.55 -3.22
C THR A 111 10.36 -10.43 -3.68
N ALA A 112 10.18 -11.56 -3.02
CA ALA A 112 8.96 -12.35 -3.13
C ALA A 112 8.37 -12.54 -1.73
N LEU A 113 7.05 -12.45 -1.63
CA LEU A 113 6.30 -12.64 -0.40
C LEU A 113 5.11 -13.57 -0.67
N PHE A 114 4.93 -14.53 0.21
CA PHE A 114 3.71 -15.31 0.29
C PHE A 114 3.16 -15.22 1.71
N GLU A 115 1.88 -14.92 1.82
CA GLU A 115 1.18 -14.78 3.09
C GLU A 115 -0.13 -15.55 3.04
N ASN A 116 -0.38 -16.34 4.07
CA ASN A 116 -1.61 -17.10 4.24
C ASN A 116 -2.12 -16.88 5.67
N THR A 117 -3.42 -16.64 5.81
CA THR A 117 -4.06 -16.48 7.12
C THR A 117 -5.09 -17.57 7.37
N ILE A 118 -4.84 -18.36 8.41
CA ILE A 118 -5.77 -19.38 8.92
C ILE A 118 -6.72 -18.70 9.91
N ASN A 119 -7.99 -19.07 9.90
CA ASN A 119 -9.05 -18.47 10.73
C ASN A 119 -9.11 -16.95 10.62
N ASN A 120 -8.89 -16.40 9.43
CA ASN A 120 -8.96 -14.95 9.23
C ASN A 120 -10.33 -14.41 9.68
N VAL A 121 -10.33 -13.34 10.48
CA VAL A 121 -11.57 -12.65 10.86
C VAL A 121 -11.99 -11.75 9.71
N THR A 122 -13.16 -12.02 9.17
CA THR A 122 -13.79 -11.24 8.09
C THR A 122 -15.22 -10.89 8.45
N ASN A 123 -15.84 -9.98 7.74
CA ASN A 123 -17.23 -9.62 7.99
C ASN A 123 -18.18 -10.47 7.14
N GLN A 124 -19.20 -11.02 7.79
CA GLN A 124 -20.40 -11.49 7.15
C GLN A 124 -21.37 -10.32 7.07
N VAL A 125 -21.86 -10.05 5.87
CA VAL A 125 -22.75 -8.93 5.61
C VAL A 125 -24.10 -9.50 5.15
N THR A 126 -25.16 -9.21 5.89
CA THR A 126 -26.55 -9.44 5.52
C THR A 126 -27.18 -8.11 5.12
N TYR A 127 -27.96 -8.12 4.07
CA TYR A 127 -28.68 -6.94 3.59
C TYR A 127 -30.17 -7.22 3.52
N ASP A 128 -30.95 -6.42 4.23
CA ASP A 128 -32.40 -6.47 4.15
C ASP A 128 -32.88 -5.48 3.07
N SER A 129 -33.43 -6.04 1.99
CA SER A 129 -33.87 -5.27 0.84
C SER A 129 -35.17 -4.48 1.09
N GLU A 130 -35.97 -4.83 2.12
CA GLU A 130 -37.22 -4.10 2.46
C GLU A 130 -36.93 -2.85 3.29
N THR A 131 -36.06 -3.01 4.28
CA THR A 131 -35.74 -1.92 5.22
C THR A 131 -34.51 -1.12 4.81
N GLY A 132 -33.69 -1.62 3.87
CA GLY A 132 -32.41 -1.05 3.51
C GLY A 132 -31.32 -1.26 4.58
N VAL A 133 -31.60 -2.03 5.65
CA VAL A 133 -30.68 -2.26 6.75
C VAL A 133 -29.60 -3.25 6.36
N ARG A 134 -28.37 -2.86 6.63
CA ARG A 134 -27.18 -3.70 6.49
C ARG A 134 -26.72 -4.17 7.87
N THR A 135 -26.71 -5.47 8.11
CA THR A 135 -26.14 -6.06 9.33
C THR A 135 -24.78 -6.67 9.04
N THR A 136 -23.80 -6.34 9.86
CA THR A 136 -22.43 -6.81 9.74
C THR A 136 -22.02 -7.56 11.00
N SER A 137 -21.57 -8.82 10.86
CA SER A 137 -21.04 -9.64 11.95
C SER A 137 -19.67 -10.21 11.57
N PRO A 138 -18.68 -10.21 12.48
CA PRO A 138 -17.39 -10.82 12.23
C PRO A 138 -17.47 -12.35 12.33
N VAL A 139 -16.82 -13.05 11.40
CA VAL A 139 -16.74 -14.52 11.34
C VAL A 139 -15.33 -14.96 10.97
N ASN A 140 -14.95 -16.17 11.38
CA ASN A 140 -13.69 -16.77 10.92
C ASN A 140 -13.84 -17.39 9.54
N MET A 141 -12.83 -17.20 8.69
CA MET A 141 -12.79 -17.76 7.35
C MET A 141 -11.38 -18.15 6.93
N ASN A 142 -11.27 -19.29 6.26
CA ASN A 142 -10.03 -19.77 5.66
C ASN A 142 -9.99 -19.46 4.15
N GLY A 143 -8.78 -19.62 3.57
CA GLY A 143 -8.54 -19.43 2.14
C GLY A 143 -8.13 -18.01 1.75
N ASN A 144 -7.83 -17.16 2.73
CA ASN A 144 -7.25 -15.85 2.49
C ASN A 144 -5.73 -15.97 2.33
N TRP A 145 -5.21 -15.57 1.18
CA TRP A 145 -3.79 -15.58 0.91
C TRP A 145 -3.40 -14.49 -0.09
N ARG A 146 -2.13 -14.15 -0.07
CA ARG A 146 -1.52 -13.17 -0.95
C ARG A 146 -0.13 -13.63 -1.39
N ALA A 147 0.14 -13.54 -2.69
CA ALA A 147 1.47 -13.69 -3.24
C ALA A 147 1.88 -12.37 -3.90
N MET A 148 3.11 -11.95 -3.69
CA MET A 148 3.64 -10.71 -4.24
C MET A 148 5.09 -10.90 -4.68
N GLY A 149 5.44 -10.36 -5.86
CA GLY A 149 6.81 -10.25 -6.34
C GLY A 149 7.14 -8.82 -6.71
N SER A 150 8.35 -8.39 -6.44
CA SER A 150 8.87 -7.13 -6.94
C SER A 150 10.32 -7.27 -7.40
N PHE A 151 10.66 -6.56 -8.46
CA PHE A 151 12.00 -6.49 -9.00
C PHE A 151 12.37 -5.03 -9.28
N SER A 152 13.57 -4.66 -8.88
CA SER A 152 14.13 -3.34 -9.16
C SER A 152 15.54 -3.48 -9.69
N LEU A 153 15.80 -2.82 -10.79
CA LEU A 153 17.12 -2.72 -11.41
C LEU A 153 17.49 -1.25 -11.58
N ASN A 154 18.68 -0.90 -11.17
CA ASN A 154 19.32 0.39 -11.45
C ASN A 154 20.69 0.12 -12.05
N THR A 155 20.90 0.55 -13.29
CA THR A 155 22.14 0.28 -14.02
C THR A 155 22.48 1.45 -14.94
N PRO A 156 23.71 2.02 -14.87
CA PRO A 156 24.20 2.90 -15.90
C PRO A 156 24.51 2.12 -17.16
N PHE A 157 24.37 2.77 -18.31
CA PHE A 157 24.87 2.26 -19.60
C PHE A 157 26.41 2.35 -19.66
N LYS A 158 27.01 1.92 -20.75
CA LYS A 158 28.46 2.05 -21.01
C LYS A 158 28.91 3.52 -20.90
N ASN A 159 28.12 4.44 -21.44
CA ASN A 159 28.21 5.86 -21.12
C ASN A 159 27.49 6.13 -19.78
N ARG A 160 28.24 6.36 -18.71
CA ARG A 160 27.72 6.54 -17.35
C ARG A 160 26.79 7.74 -17.15
N ASN A 161 26.68 8.61 -18.14
CA ASN A 161 25.73 9.71 -18.13
C ASN A 161 24.28 9.19 -18.29
N TRP A 162 24.10 8.02 -18.87
CA TRP A 162 22.81 7.40 -19.04
C TRP A 162 22.58 6.32 -17.97
N ILE A 163 21.47 6.41 -17.27
CA ILE A 163 21.10 5.48 -16.22
C ILE A 163 19.71 4.92 -16.53
N PHE A 164 19.61 3.61 -16.57
CA PHE A 164 18.34 2.90 -16.70
C PHE A 164 17.87 2.40 -15.34
N ARG A 165 16.59 2.60 -15.04
CA ARG A 165 15.93 2.07 -13.85
C ARG A 165 14.62 1.42 -14.25
N THR A 166 14.35 0.24 -13.71
CA THR A 166 13.05 -0.41 -13.81
C THR A 166 12.57 -0.83 -12.44
N TYR A 167 11.26 -0.81 -12.27
CA TYR A 167 10.57 -1.34 -11.11
C TYR A 167 9.33 -2.11 -11.59
N SER A 168 9.38 -3.43 -11.42
CA SER A 168 8.29 -4.34 -11.73
C SER A 168 7.66 -4.84 -10.43
N TYR A 169 6.36 -4.92 -10.39
CA TYR A 169 5.59 -5.42 -9.26
C TYR A 169 4.42 -6.25 -9.75
N LEU A 170 4.22 -7.42 -9.14
CA LEU A 170 3.09 -8.29 -9.39
C LEU A 170 2.54 -8.77 -8.05
N GLN A 171 1.23 -8.64 -7.84
CA GLN A 171 0.54 -9.16 -6.69
C GLN A 171 -0.73 -9.90 -7.10
N TYR A 172 -0.91 -11.08 -6.54
CA TYR A 172 -2.18 -11.78 -6.57
C TYR A 172 -2.68 -11.95 -5.14
N ARG A 173 -3.95 -11.68 -4.92
CA ARG A 173 -4.62 -11.79 -3.62
C ARG A 173 -5.95 -12.49 -3.78
N ASN A 174 -6.17 -13.51 -2.96
CA ASN A 174 -7.46 -14.16 -2.78
C ASN A 174 -8.05 -13.77 -1.44
N GLN A 175 -9.23 -13.19 -1.44
CA GLN A 175 -9.91 -12.73 -0.24
C GLN A 175 -11.32 -13.32 -0.18
N ASN A 176 -11.57 -14.12 0.84
CA ASN A 176 -12.85 -14.78 1.08
C ASN A 176 -13.68 -14.00 2.11
N GLY A 177 -14.97 -14.01 1.94
CA GLY A 177 -15.95 -13.41 2.82
C GLY A 177 -17.29 -14.09 2.69
N TYR A 178 -18.31 -13.55 3.36
CA TYR A 178 -19.70 -13.93 3.16
C TYR A 178 -20.48 -12.72 2.68
N THR A 179 -21.39 -12.94 1.76
CA THR A 179 -22.35 -11.94 1.30
C THR A 179 -23.74 -12.57 1.23
N THR A 180 -24.75 -11.78 1.46
CA THR A 180 -26.15 -12.17 1.26
C THR A 180 -26.67 -11.50 0.00
N LEU A 181 -27.26 -12.28 -0.88
CA LEU A 181 -27.98 -11.81 -2.05
C LEU A 181 -29.50 -12.09 -1.79
N ASN A 182 -30.34 -11.06 -1.94
CA ASN A 182 -31.79 -11.17 -1.97
C ASN A 182 -32.44 -11.95 -0.80
N LYS A 183 -32.11 -11.63 0.47
CA LYS A 183 -32.67 -12.26 1.67
C LYS A 183 -32.38 -13.76 1.88
N GLU A 184 -31.51 -14.34 1.09
CA GLU A 184 -31.07 -15.71 1.22
C GLU A 184 -30.03 -15.91 2.32
N GLU A 185 -29.73 -17.15 2.67
CA GLU A 185 -28.62 -17.51 3.56
C GLU A 185 -27.28 -16.88 3.07
N PRO A 186 -26.39 -16.47 4.00
CA PRO A 186 -25.10 -15.92 3.60
C PRO A 186 -24.26 -16.89 2.78
N VAL A 187 -23.94 -16.51 1.56
CA VAL A 187 -23.13 -17.30 0.62
C VAL A 187 -21.67 -16.90 0.73
N LYS A 188 -20.79 -17.89 0.73
CA LYS A 188 -19.35 -17.64 0.66
C LYS A 188 -19.02 -16.97 -0.67
N THR A 189 -18.29 -15.86 -0.60
CA THR A 189 -17.78 -15.13 -1.77
C THR A 189 -16.27 -15.11 -1.75
N SER A 190 -15.66 -15.24 -2.91
CA SER A 190 -14.23 -15.09 -3.13
C SER A 190 -13.97 -13.94 -4.07
N VAL A 191 -13.04 -13.07 -3.69
CA VAL A 191 -12.59 -11.98 -4.53
C VAL A 191 -11.12 -12.14 -4.80
N GLN A 192 -10.82 -12.25 -6.08
CA GLN A 192 -9.48 -12.37 -6.60
C GLN A 192 -9.03 -11.02 -7.13
N HIS A 193 -7.86 -10.58 -6.69
CA HIS A 193 -7.25 -9.34 -7.19
C HIS A 193 -5.88 -9.64 -7.76
N LEU A 194 -5.66 -9.24 -8.99
CA LEU A 194 -4.36 -9.21 -9.64
C LEU A 194 -3.97 -7.75 -9.84
N THR A 195 -2.79 -7.36 -9.37
CA THR A 195 -2.21 -6.04 -9.62
C THR A 195 -0.84 -6.24 -10.24
N GLY A 196 -0.65 -5.68 -11.43
CA GLY A 196 0.64 -5.59 -12.11
C GLY A 196 1.06 -4.13 -12.23
N ARG A 197 2.33 -3.83 -11.97
CA ARG A 197 2.89 -2.49 -12.16
C ARG A 197 4.27 -2.57 -12.76
N GLU A 198 4.49 -1.79 -13.81
CA GLU A 198 5.79 -1.59 -14.41
C GLU A 198 6.10 -0.10 -14.47
N ARG A 199 7.33 0.26 -14.14
CA ARG A 199 7.85 1.62 -14.26
C ARG A 199 9.23 1.58 -14.84
N LEU A 200 9.42 2.27 -15.95
CA LEU A 200 10.69 2.43 -16.61
C LEU A 200 11.13 3.89 -16.52
N ARG A 201 12.40 4.09 -16.24
CA ARG A 201 13.02 5.42 -16.20
C ARG A 201 14.35 5.39 -16.93
N ILE A 202 14.58 6.37 -17.78
CA ILE A 202 15.87 6.64 -18.40
C ILE A 202 16.30 8.05 -18.01
N THR A 203 17.45 8.14 -17.37
CA THR A 203 18.00 9.41 -16.88
C THR A 203 19.29 9.71 -17.64
N TYR A 204 19.37 10.91 -18.20
CA TYR A 204 20.60 11.49 -18.69
C TYR A 204 21.11 12.52 -17.67
N ARG A 205 22.34 12.34 -17.19
CA ARG A 205 22.93 13.16 -16.14
C ARG A 205 24.25 13.74 -16.57
N THR A 206 24.40 15.05 -16.41
CA THR A 206 25.66 15.79 -16.55
C THR A 206 25.95 16.55 -15.24
N ARG A 207 26.98 17.38 -15.25
CA ARG A 207 27.26 18.30 -14.12
C ARG A 207 26.23 19.43 -14.00
N GLN A 208 25.59 19.80 -15.10
CA GLN A 208 24.70 20.97 -15.18
C GLN A 208 23.22 20.58 -15.23
N MET A 209 22.90 19.36 -15.62
CA MET A 209 21.50 18.92 -15.74
C MET A 209 21.31 17.43 -15.48
N GLU A 210 20.12 17.11 -15.03
CA GLU A 210 19.60 15.76 -15.01
C GLU A 210 18.22 15.77 -15.70
N LEU A 211 18.08 15.00 -16.77
CA LEU A 211 16.83 14.82 -17.51
C LEU A 211 16.41 13.37 -17.39
N THR A 212 15.21 13.13 -16.86
CA THR A 212 14.63 11.81 -16.73
C THR A 212 13.36 11.72 -17.55
N GLY A 213 13.29 10.74 -18.46
CA GLY A 213 12.05 10.28 -19.05
C GLY A 213 11.49 9.09 -18.26
N LEU A 214 10.21 9.06 -18.03
CA LEU A 214 9.53 7.97 -17.32
C LEU A 214 8.28 7.51 -18.07
N VAL A 215 8.03 6.20 -18.00
CA VAL A 215 6.78 5.59 -18.40
C VAL A 215 6.36 4.58 -17.33
N GLY A 216 5.08 4.48 -17.08
CA GLY A 216 4.50 3.58 -16.11
C GLY A 216 3.18 2.99 -16.58
N LEU A 217 2.93 1.77 -16.19
CA LEU A 217 1.67 1.06 -16.37
C LEU A 217 1.28 0.41 -15.05
N THR A 218 0.05 0.61 -14.62
CA THR A 218 -0.55 -0.18 -13.55
C THR A 218 -1.80 -0.87 -14.11
N TYR A 219 -1.85 -2.18 -14.00
CA TYR A 219 -2.99 -3.02 -14.34
C TYR A 219 -3.59 -3.57 -13.05
N ASN A 220 -4.90 -3.42 -12.89
CA ASN A 220 -5.65 -4.08 -11.83
C ASN A 220 -6.79 -4.89 -12.44
N ASN A 221 -6.91 -6.12 -11.98
CA ASN A 221 -8.02 -7.00 -12.30
C ASN A 221 -8.63 -7.48 -10.99
N SER A 222 -9.94 -7.37 -10.87
CA SER A 222 -10.71 -7.83 -9.73
C SER A 222 -11.86 -8.69 -10.22
N TYR A 223 -11.95 -9.90 -9.71
CA TYR A 223 -13.03 -10.85 -10.03
C TYR A 223 -13.75 -11.25 -8.75
N ASN A 224 -15.08 -11.16 -8.76
CA ASN A 224 -15.96 -11.63 -7.69
C ASN A 224 -16.77 -12.83 -8.22
N ASP A 225 -16.64 -13.98 -7.57
CA ASP A 225 -17.25 -15.23 -7.99
C ASP A 225 -18.78 -15.23 -7.89
N VAL A 226 -19.35 -14.66 -6.83
CA VAL A 226 -20.78 -14.62 -6.58
C VAL A 226 -21.52 -13.66 -7.51
N ARG A 227 -20.88 -12.54 -7.86
CA ARG A 227 -21.45 -11.55 -8.78
C ARG A 227 -21.07 -11.82 -10.22
N GLU A 228 -20.19 -12.79 -10.48
CA GLU A 228 -19.61 -13.10 -11.79
C GLU A 228 -19.06 -11.85 -12.50
N LYS A 229 -18.71 -10.84 -11.71
CA LYS A 229 -18.27 -9.55 -12.22
C LYS A 229 -16.76 -9.43 -12.21
N ARG A 230 -16.21 -9.14 -13.37
CA ARG A 230 -14.81 -8.77 -13.56
C ARG A 230 -14.70 -7.26 -13.78
N THR A 231 -13.73 -6.65 -13.13
CA THR A 231 -13.39 -5.25 -13.34
C THR A 231 -11.91 -5.17 -13.67
N GLU A 232 -11.58 -4.53 -14.78
CA GLU A 232 -10.21 -4.33 -15.25
C GLU A 232 -9.94 -2.84 -15.37
N THR A 233 -8.83 -2.39 -14.82
CA THR A 233 -8.42 -0.98 -14.91
C THR A 233 -6.98 -0.89 -15.33
N PHE A 234 -6.68 0.14 -16.10
CA PHE A 234 -5.33 0.48 -16.53
C PHE A 234 -5.04 1.94 -16.20
N ASP A 235 -3.92 2.18 -15.51
CA ASP A 235 -3.38 3.50 -15.29
C ASP A 235 -2.07 3.63 -16.06
N TYR A 236 -2.06 4.52 -17.03
CA TYR A 236 -0.89 4.86 -17.83
C TYR A 236 -0.28 6.15 -17.29
N GLN A 237 1.03 6.18 -17.23
CA GLN A 237 1.80 7.35 -16.83
C GLN A 237 2.96 7.54 -17.81
N ALA A 238 3.12 8.77 -18.32
CA ALA A 238 4.31 9.16 -19.07
C ALA A 238 4.75 10.55 -18.64
N GLY A 239 6.03 10.79 -18.49
CA GLY A 239 6.46 12.09 -18.00
C GLY A 239 7.96 12.36 -18.15
N THR A 240 8.32 13.59 -17.81
CA THR A 240 9.70 14.07 -17.80
C THR A 240 9.97 14.81 -16.51
N GLU A 241 11.16 14.59 -15.95
CA GLU A 241 11.70 15.33 -14.82
C GLU A 241 12.99 16.02 -15.29
N LEU A 242 13.05 17.33 -15.17
CA LEU A 242 14.24 18.13 -15.54
C LEU A 242 14.76 18.85 -14.31
N GLN A 243 16.02 18.61 -13.97
CA GLN A 243 16.75 19.32 -12.93
C GLN A 243 17.94 20.07 -13.57
N LEU A 244 17.98 21.38 -13.40
CA LEU A 244 19.06 22.24 -13.90
C LEU A 244 19.81 22.85 -12.73
N TYR A 245 21.13 22.72 -12.76
CA TYR A 245 22.03 23.39 -11.84
C TYR A 245 22.51 24.69 -12.50
N LEU A 246 21.92 25.81 -12.10
CA LEU A 246 22.14 27.12 -12.65
C LEU A 246 23.32 27.82 -11.97
N PRO A 247 23.87 28.89 -12.57
CA PRO A 247 24.87 29.76 -11.92
C PRO A 247 24.36 30.27 -10.56
N TRP A 248 25.27 30.73 -9.74
CA TRP A 248 25.04 31.32 -8.39
C TRP A 248 24.39 30.35 -7.38
N GLY A 249 24.50 29.03 -7.60
CA GLY A 249 23.97 28.01 -6.71
C GLY A 249 22.44 27.92 -6.73
N MET A 250 21.84 28.29 -7.83
CA MET A 250 20.41 28.10 -8.09
C MET A 250 20.16 26.72 -8.68
N GLU A 251 18.99 26.18 -8.43
CA GLU A 251 18.54 24.88 -8.93
C GLU A 251 17.09 25.00 -9.37
N LEU A 252 16.81 24.66 -10.63
CA LEU A 252 15.49 24.62 -11.20
C LEU A 252 15.09 23.16 -11.37
N TYR A 253 13.94 22.79 -10.85
CA TYR A 253 13.34 21.47 -11.03
C TYR A 253 11.95 21.61 -11.64
N ASN A 254 11.70 20.86 -12.71
CA ASN A 254 10.41 20.76 -13.37
C ASN A 254 10.03 19.29 -13.46
N ASP A 255 8.79 18.96 -13.17
CA ASP A 255 8.19 17.69 -13.50
C ASP A 255 6.88 17.89 -14.26
N LEU A 256 6.77 17.23 -15.38
CA LEU A 256 5.56 17.18 -16.19
C LEU A 256 5.17 15.72 -16.36
N THR A 257 3.99 15.35 -15.89
CA THR A 257 3.49 13.99 -15.97
C THR A 257 2.10 13.97 -16.58
N TYR A 258 1.94 13.12 -17.57
CA TYR A 258 0.67 12.75 -18.20
C TYR A 258 0.13 11.49 -17.53
N PHE A 259 -1.15 11.51 -17.17
CA PHE A 259 -1.88 10.37 -16.64
C PHE A 259 -3.09 10.07 -17.51
N LEU A 260 -3.32 8.81 -17.76
CA LEU A 260 -4.54 8.30 -18.41
C LEU A 260 -5.03 7.09 -17.64
N ARG A 261 -6.30 7.11 -17.24
CA ARG A 261 -6.96 6.02 -16.52
C ARG A 261 -8.11 5.48 -17.34
N THR A 262 -8.17 4.15 -17.47
CA THR A 262 -9.23 3.47 -18.24
C THR A 262 -9.82 2.30 -17.46
N GLY A 263 -11.05 1.88 -17.80
CA GLY A 263 -11.72 0.74 -17.18
C GLY A 263 -12.44 1.02 -15.87
N TYR A 264 -12.49 2.28 -15.42
CA TYR A 264 -13.12 2.64 -14.14
C TYR A 264 -14.62 2.76 -14.18
N GLY A 265 -15.25 2.73 -15.39
CA GLY A 265 -16.71 2.82 -15.55
C GLY A 265 -17.31 4.19 -15.16
N TYR A 266 -16.49 5.24 -15.14
CA TYR A 266 -16.90 6.61 -14.87
C TYR A 266 -16.12 7.57 -15.78
N GLU A 267 -16.84 8.28 -16.65
CA GLU A 267 -16.22 9.13 -17.69
C GLU A 267 -15.37 10.27 -17.10
N GLY A 268 -15.79 10.86 -15.99
CA GLY A 268 -15.06 11.93 -15.32
C GLY A 268 -13.69 11.50 -14.80
N TYR A 269 -13.49 10.20 -14.52
CA TYR A 269 -12.22 9.62 -14.03
C TYR A 269 -11.30 9.16 -15.16
N ALA A 270 -11.86 8.89 -16.33
CA ALA A 270 -11.13 8.43 -17.50
C ALA A 270 -10.48 9.58 -18.31
N LYS A 271 -10.57 10.82 -17.82
CA LYS A 271 -9.92 11.94 -18.50
C LYS A 271 -8.40 11.86 -18.35
N ALA A 272 -7.74 12.08 -19.49
CA ALA A 272 -6.32 12.35 -19.49
C ALA A 272 -6.04 13.67 -18.79
N ASN A 273 -5.06 13.70 -17.91
CA ASN A 273 -4.63 14.92 -17.22
C ASN A 273 -3.12 15.07 -17.23
N PHE A 274 -2.69 16.33 -17.27
CA PHE A 274 -1.29 16.70 -17.14
C PHE A 274 -1.07 17.34 -15.77
N MET A 275 -0.10 16.83 -15.03
CA MET A 275 0.36 17.46 -13.80
C MET A 275 1.72 18.08 -14.06
N TRP A 276 1.79 19.40 -13.93
CA TRP A 276 3.03 20.15 -14.11
C TRP A 276 3.38 20.90 -12.83
N ASN A 277 4.53 20.56 -12.26
CA ASN A 277 5.08 21.22 -11.09
C ASN A 277 6.42 21.85 -11.43
N CYS A 278 6.71 23.00 -10.82
CA CYS A 278 7.96 23.71 -10.98
C CYS A 278 8.52 24.14 -9.62
N GLN A 279 9.81 24.05 -9.47
CA GLN A 279 10.51 24.46 -8.26
C GLN A 279 11.79 25.20 -8.61
N LEU A 280 11.98 26.38 -8.01
CA LEU A 280 13.22 27.12 -8.03
C LEU A 280 13.79 27.19 -6.62
N SER A 281 15.04 26.82 -6.45
CA SER A 281 15.69 26.90 -5.15
C SER A 281 17.06 27.57 -5.24
N LYS A 282 17.46 28.23 -4.16
CA LYS A 282 18.77 28.85 -4.01
C LYS A 282 19.30 28.65 -2.61
N ALA A 283 20.55 28.22 -2.53
CA ALA A 283 21.28 28.11 -1.28
C ALA A 283 22.06 29.39 -0.99
N PHE A 284 21.86 29.92 0.20
CA PHE A 284 22.52 31.14 0.71
C PHE A 284 23.47 30.79 1.86
N LEU A 285 24.29 31.75 2.26
CA LEU A 285 25.34 31.66 3.27
C LEU A 285 26.55 30.81 2.83
N LYS A 286 27.73 31.10 3.40
CA LYS A 286 29.02 30.49 3.02
C LYS A 286 29.03 28.95 3.08
N ARG A 287 28.25 28.35 4.00
CA ARG A 287 28.12 26.91 4.15
C ARG A 287 26.82 26.35 3.58
N LYS A 288 26.12 27.10 2.71
CA LYS A 288 24.81 26.72 2.14
C LYS A 288 23.77 26.37 3.21
N GLN A 289 23.80 27.05 4.34
CA GLN A 289 22.98 26.75 5.50
C GLN A 289 21.53 27.19 5.35
N LEU A 290 21.26 28.28 4.59
CA LEU A 290 19.92 28.75 4.30
C LEU A 290 19.54 28.35 2.88
N LEU A 291 18.49 27.56 2.72
CA LEU A 291 17.90 27.22 1.43
C LEU A 291 16.53 27.88 1.32
N ILE A 292 16.39 28.77 0.35
CA ILE A 292 15.10 29.33 -0.03
C ILE A 292 14.61 28.55 -1.25
N ARG A 293 13.35 28.11 -1.20
CA ARG A 293 12.73 27.32 -2.25
C ARG A 293 11.34 27.86 -2.54
N PHE A 294 11.10 28.16 -3.80
CA PHE A 294 9.80 28.51 -4.34
C PHE A 294 9.28 27.34 -5.13
N LYS A 295 8.05 26.93 -4.88
CA LYS A 295 7.37 25.81 -5.56
C LYS A 295 6.02 26.25 -6.08
N ILE A 296 5.68 25.81 -7.29
CA ILE A 296 4.35 25.89 -7.86
C ILE A 296 3.90 24.47 -8.15
N TYR A 297 2.71 24.12 -7.68
CA TYR A 297 2.08 22.81 -7.89
C TYR A 297 0.93 22.96 -8.85
N ASP A 298 0.73 21.94 -9.69
CA ASP A 298 -0.36 21.81 -10.65
C ASP A 298 -0.60 23.11 -11.44
N ILE A 299 0.43 23.55 -12.18
CA ILE A 299 0.39 24.81 -12.98
C ILE A 299 -0.76 24.80 -14.00
N LEU A 300 -1.14 23.61 -14.49
CA LEU A 300 -2.19 23.44 -15.48
C LEU A 300 -3.60 23.30 -14.86
N HIS A 301 -3.69 23.23 -13.54
CA HIS A 301 -4.94 23.11 -12.80
C HIS A 301 -5.80 21.91 -13.23
N GLN A 302 -5.15 20.75 -13.37
CA GLN A 302 -5.76 19.52 -13.87
C GLN A 302 -5.76 18.37 -12.86
N ASP A 303 -5.45 18.62 -11.58
CA ASP A 303 -5.50 17.58 -10.55
C ASP A 303 -6.91 17.00 -10.41
N ILE A 304 -7.01 15.68 -10.27
CA ILE A 304 -8.26 14.96 -10.10
C ILE A 304 -8.43 14.64 -8.62
N SER A 305 -9.44 15.25 -8.01
CA SER A 305 -9.77 15.12 -6.58
C SER A 305 -10.56 13.85 -6.22
N MET A 306 -10.75 12.92 -7.15
CA MET A 306 -11.55 11.72 -6.94
C MET A 306 -10.71 10.46 -6.89
N ILE A 307 -11.00 9.58 -5.92
CA ILE A 307 -10.43 8.22 -5.82
C ILE A 307 -11.56 7.20 -5.90
N ARG A 308 -11.47 6.27 -6.86
CA ARG A 308 -12.36 5.11 -6.94
C ARG A 308 -11.67 3.88 -6.36
N THR A 309 -12.30 3.26 -5.39
CA THR A 309 -11.86 2.00 -4.79
C THR A 309 -12.90 0.92 -5.08
N ILE A 310 -12.45 -0.19 -5.65
CA ILE A 310 -13.29 -1.34 -5.96
C ILE A 310 -12.93 -2.46 -4.99
N THR A 311 -13.91 -2.87 -4.19
CA THR A 311 -13.79 -3.98 -3.23
C THR A 311 -14.71 -5.13 -3.63
N ALA A 312 -14.63 -6.25 -2.89
CA ALA A 312 -15.52 -7.39 -3.06
C ALA A 312 -17.00 -7.04 -2.98
N THR A 313 -17.34 -6.11 -2.11
CA THR A 313 -18.73 -5.81 -1.72
C THR A 313 -19.21 -4.44 -2.18
N ALA A 314 -18.31 -3.54 -2.59
CA ALA A 314 -18.66 -2.16 -2.90
C ALA A 314 -17.70 -1.51 -3.91
N ILE A 315 -18.24 -0.60 -4.71
CA ILE A 315 -17.48 0.44 -5.41
C ILE A 315 -17.67 1.70 -4.57
N ARG A 316 -16.57 2.31 -4.17
CA ARG A 316 -16.57 3.54 -3.39
C ARG A 316 -15.90 4.64 -4.20
N ASP A 317 -16.62 5.70 -4.47
CA ASP A 317 -16.10 6.94 -4.99
C ASP A 317 -15.91 7.90 -3.81
N THR A 318 -14.72 8.42 -3.69
CA THR A 318 -14.39 9.44 -2.70
C THR A 318 -13.94 10.66 -3.45
N ASP A 319 -14.75 11.69 -3.40
CA ASP A 319 -14.41 13.02 -3.88
C ASP A 319 -13.92 13.83 -2.67
N TYR A 320 -12.77 14.45 -2.82
CA TYR A 320 -12.17 15.27 -1.76
C TYR A 320 -11.83 16.64 -2.32
N ASN A 321 -12.00 17.64 -1.49
CA ASN A 321 -11.67 19.01 -1.86
C ASN A 321 -10.14 19.15 -1.90
N ALA A 322 -9.53 18.90 -3.08
CA ALA A 322 -8.11 19.10 -3.28
C ALA A 322 -7.81 20.58 -3.45
N LEU A 323 -6.68 21.01 -2.91
CA LEU A 323 -6.11 22.30 -3.28
C LEU A 323 -5.71 22.18 -4.77
N GLY A 324 -6.31 23.01 -5.61
CA GLY A 324 -5.87 23.14 -6.99
C GLY A 324 -4.46 23.73 -7.08
N SER A 325 -4.17 24.49 -8.14
CA SER A 325 -2.86 25.12 -8.26
C SER A 325 -2.54 26.01 -7.06
N TYR A 326 -1.39 25.82 -6.47
CA TYR A 326 -0.89 26.64 -5.36
C TYR A 326 0.63 26.79 -5.41
N PHE A 327 1.11 27.82 -4.76
CA PHE A 327 2.55 28.02 -4.58
C PHE A 327 2.94 27.96 -3.11
N MET A 328 4.16 27.57 -2.87
CA MET A 328 4.75 27.53 -1.53
C MET A 328 6.16 28.14 -1.54
N VAL A 329 6.45 28.87 -0.47
CA VAL A 329 7.81 29.36 -0.19
C VAL A 329 8.33 28.64 1.04
N HIS A 330 9.48 27.99 0.90
CA HIS A 330 10.15 27.30 1.99
C HIS A 330 11.44 28.03 2.34
N ALA A 331 11.64 28.33 3.61
CA ALA A 331 12.92 28.75 4.17
C ALA A 331 13.44 27.61 5.06
N ILE A 332 14.54 26.98 4.67
CA ILE A 332 15.13 25.84 5.37
C ILE A 332 16.49 26.25 5.90
N LEU A 333 16.62 26.39 7.21
CA LEU A 333 17.87 26.65 7.90
C LEU A 333 18.47 25.35 8.43
N ARG A 334 19.68 25.02 7.97
CA ARG A 334 20.44 23.85 8.45
C ARG A 334 21.40 24.29 9.54
N LEU A 335 21.07 23.97 10.78
CA LEU A 335 21.94 24.21 11.93
C LEU A 335 22.85 22.99 12.10
N ASN A 336 24.13 23.09 11.69
CA ASN A 336 25.11 22.07 12.04
C ASN A 336 25.54 22.29 13.49
N MET A 337 24.94 21.57 14.42
CA MET A 337 25.31 21.58 15.84
C MET A 337 26.50 20.65 16.14
N MET A 338 27.23 20.15 15.16
CA MET A 338 28.52 19.51 15.43
C MET A 338 29.56 20.61 15.65
N GLY A 339 29.65 21.01 16.90
CA GLY A 339 30.85 21.61 17.43
C GLY A 339 32.06 20.69 17.23
N LYS A 340 33.24 21.28 17.11
CA LYS A 340 34.55 20.68 16.88
C LYS A 340 34.77 19.32 17.51
#